data_dfc7e6ed7661714a47cbc8987ee50fc6
#
_entry.id   dfc7e6ed7661714a47cbc8987ee50fc6
#
_cell.length_a   1.000
_cell.length_b   1.000
_cell.length_c   1.000
_cell.angle_alpha   90.00
_cell.angle_beta   90.00
_cell.angle_gamma   90.00
#
_symmetry.space_group_name_H-M   'P 1'
#
loop_
_entity.id
_entity.type
_entity.pdbx_description
1 polymer ?
#
loop_
_entity_poly.entity_id
_entity_poly.type
_entity_poly.pdbx_seq_one_letter_code
_entity_poly.pdbx_strand_id
1 'polypeptide(L)'
;LDFREKKRGVDMAELGVEKGLAKAEKYYNDYGKRANELKAEGKKIIGYISALGPVEVLTAAGAVPFRLKGNVDEAITKGDAYMETIVCPFVRNVFDSSIKGKFSFLDGMVLPHQCDSLDRTSDVWRDYLKLSYFHFLNVPHVTDDPSIEFMKELLQLLIKTLEDYTGNKISNDTLKQAISLHNENRRLMRELYGLRKNNPPLISGTEMMKVLVAVMGIPVNESSELIKAVIEEVKARKPAADNDKKRIMLIGDQIDSVSITDAIEGAGAYLVMDDISIGSKMYWQDVDEDKEPLLALSERYLRKLKIPTTFVDTGGTYEENLNARFGHMRKYIDEFKVNGTILFVYKYCDPYGFEVPAIKSYIESAGVPVLYLEDEYSTSSLARMKTRIEAFLEMIA
;
A
#
# COMPACT_ATOMS: atom_id res chain seq x y z
N LEU A 1 -14.01 55.87 -4.50
CA LEU A 1 -13.33 54.87 -5.34
C LEU A 1 -13.09 53.62 -4.48
N ASP A 2 -14.02 52.69 -4.62
CA ASP A 2 -14.10 51.44 -3.87
C ASP A 2 -13.30 50.36 -4.62
N PHE A 3 -12.12 49.98 -4.14
CA PHE A 3 -11.30 48.91 -4.67
C PHE A 3 -11.55 47.64 -3.87
N ARG A 4 -12.70 47.00 -4.09
CA ARG A 4 -12.90 45.58 -3.76
C ARG A 4 -12.50 44.72 -4.96
N GLU A 5 -11.22 44.38 -5.04
CA GLU A 5 -10.77 43.30 -5.92
C GLU A 5 -11.38 41.96 -5.46
N LYS A 6 -12.39 41.52 -6.21
CA LYS A 6 -12.83 40.12 -6.21
C LYS A 6 -11.67 39.26 -6.73
N LYS A 7 -10.96 38.54 -5.85
CA LYS A 7 -10.17 37.38 -6.25
C LYS A 7 -11.12 36.37 -6.90
N ARG A 8 -11.26 36.43 -8.23
CA ARG A 8 -11.84 35.34 -9.01
C ARG A 8 -10.85 34.19 -8.90
N GLY A 9 -11.23 33.09 -8.25
CA GLY A 9 -10.54 31.81 -8.37
C GLY A 9 -10.54 31.45 -9.86
N VAL A 10 -9.36 31.35 -10.46
CA VAL A 10 -9.21 30.89 -11.84
C VAL A 10 -9.71 29.44 -11.86
N ASP A 11 -10.72 29.15 -12.68
CA ASP A 11 -11.20 27.79 -12.86
C ASP A 11 -10.11 26.99 -13.59
N MET A 12 -9.52 26.02 -12.87
CA MET A 12 -8.44 25.17 -13.39
C MET A 12 -8.86 24.43 -14.68
N ALA A 13 -10.16 24.24 -14.89
CA ALA A 13 -10.69 23.65 -16.13
C ALA A 13 -10.50 24.56 -17.36
N GLU A 14 -10.45 25.89 -17.16
CA GLU A 14 -10.17 26.85 -18.26
C GLU A 14 -8.70 26.83 -18.73
N LEU A 15 -7.79 26.28 -17.90
CA LEU A 15 -6.35 26.15 -18.20
C LEU A 15 -5.99 24.79 -18.82
N GLY A 16 -6.94 23.88 -19.05
CA GLY A 16 -6.69 22.54 -19.58
C GLY A 16 -5.90 21.64 -18.62
N VAL A 17 -5.80 21.98 -17.33
CA VAL A 17 -5.12 21.19 -16.31
C VAL A 17 -6.05 20.07 -15.84
N GLU A 18 -5.66 18.82 -16.06
CA GLU A 18 -6.42 17.65 -15.63
C GLU A 18 -6.53 17.65 -14.08
N LYS A 19 -7.76 17.50 -13.56
CA LYS A 19 -8.00 17.44 -12.09
C LYS A 19 -7.27 16.25 -11.46
N GLY A 20 -6.83 16.41 -10.22
CA GLY A 20 -6.02 15.42 -9.50
C GLY A 20 -6.68 14.04 -9.42
N LEU A 21 -7.98 13.97 -9.07
CA LEU A 21 -8.72 12.71 -9.01
C LEU A 21 -8.93 12.07 -10.38
N ALA A 22 -9.21 12.86 -11.42
CA ALA A 22 -9.33 12.33 -12.79
C ALA A 22 -7.99 11.74 -13.27
N LYS A 23 -6.87 12.39 -12.96
CA LYS A 23 -5.53 11.88 -13.25
C LYS A 23 -5.23 10.58 -12.47
N ALA A 24 -5.60 10.52 -11.19
CA ALA A 24 -5.46 9.31 -10.39
C ALA A 24 -6.28 8.15 -10.97
N GLU A 25 -7.54 8.40 -11.34
CA GLU A 25 -8.40 7.40 -11.98
C GLU A 25 -7.83 6.89 -13.31
N LYS A 26 -7.25 7.75 -14.12
CA LYS A 26 -6.58 7.38 -15.37
C LYS A 26 -5.39 6.45 -15.12
N TYR A 27 -4.54 6.75 -14.13
CA TYR A 27 -3.41 5.88 -13.75
C TYR A 27 -3.89 4.59 -13.07
N TYR A 28 -5.01 4.62 -12.35
CA TYR A 28 -5.62 3.40 -11.82
C TYR A 28 -6.08 2.47 -12.93
N ASN A 29 -6.78 3.00 -13.94
CA ASN A 29 -7.35 2.24 -15.06
C ASN A 29 -6.27 1.75 -16.04
N ASP A 30 -5.23 2.53 -16.28
CA ASP A 30 -4.08 2.17 -17.13
C ASP A 30 -2.79 2.23 -16.31
N TYR A 31 -2.67 1.28 -15.39
CA TYR A 31 -1.64 1.25 -14.36
C TYR A 31 -0.20 1.17 -14.91
N GLY A 32 0.01 0.52 -16.04
CA GLY A 32 1.33 0.39 -16.68
C GLY A 32 1.72 1.55 -17.61
N LYS A 33 0.81 2.49 -17.89
CA LYS A 33 1.01 3.54 -18.90
C LYS A 33 2.26 4.38 -18.64
N ARG A 34 2.36 4.99 -17.47
CA ARG A 34 3.51 5.85 -17.15
C ARG A 34 4.83 5.08 -17.11
N ALA A 35 4.81 3.83 -16.65
CA ALA A 35 5.99 2.97 -16.65
C ALA A 35 6.49 2.69 -18.08
N ASN A 36 5.59 2.45 -19.04
CA ASN A 36 5.94 2.28 -20.45
C ASN A 36 6.54 3.57 -21.04
N GLU A 37 5.99 4.74 -20.73
CA GLU A 37 6.54 6.03 -21.13
C GLU A 37 7.96 6.24 -20.61
N LEU A 38 8.15 6.02 -19.29
CA LEU A 38 9.45 6.12 -18.64
C LEU A 38 10.48 5.12 -19.19
N LYS A 39 10.03 3.91 -19.53
CA LYS A 39 10.88 2.93 -20.21
C LYS A 39 11.35 3.44 -21.57
N ALA A 40 10.46 4.04 -22.34
CA ALA A 40 10.81 4.67 -23.63
C ALA A 40 11.76 5.87 -23.46
N GLU A 41 11.69 6.59 -22.34
CA GLU A 41 12.62 7.64 -21.94
C GLU A 41 13.99 7.09 -21.45
N GLY A 42 14.19 5.77 -21.44
CA GLY A 42 15.44 5.10 -21.01
C GLY A 42 15.57 4.94 -19.49
N LYS A 43 14.51 5.17 -18.70
CA LYS A 43 14.53 4.91 -17.26
C LYS A 43 14.51 3.41 -16.97
N LYS A 44 15.20 3.01 -15.91
CA LYS A 44 15.14 1.63 -15.39
C LYS A 44 13.94 1.47 -14.48
N ILE A 45 13.06 0.52 -14.80
CA ILE A 45 11.84 0.23 -14.03
C ILE A 45 12.09 -1.06 -13.23
N ILE A 46 12.11 -0.93 -11.90
CA ILE A 46 12.32 -2.08 -11.00
C ILE A 46 11.03 -2.41 -10.27
N GLY A 47 10.50 -3.58 -10.55
CA GLY A 47 9.31 -4.10 -9.90
C GLY A 47 9.55 -4.49 -8.45
N TYR A 48 8.52 -4.35 -7.61
CA TYR A 48 8.50 -4.89 -6.25
C TYR A 48 7.08 -5.30 -5.83
N ILE A 49 7.00 -6.16 -4.84
CA ILE A 49 5.75 -6.57 -4.19
C ILE A 49 5.91 -6.28 -2.69
N SER A 50 4.80 -5.95 -2.01
CA SER A 50 4.76 -5.77 -0.56
C SER A 50 5.24 -4.39 -0.05
N ALA A 51 4.82 -4.08 1.18
CA ALA A 51 5.24 -2.86 1.89
C ALA A 51 6.72 -2.88 2.33
N LEU A 52 7.38 -4.07 2.25
CA LEU A 52 8.81 -4.24 2.50
C LEU A 52 9.69 -3.89 1.28
N GLY A 53 9.11 -3.48 0.16
CA GLY A 53 9.87 -3.03 -1.00
C GLY A 53 10.74 -1.81 -0.66
N PRO A 54 12.07 -1.87 -0.86
CA PRO A 54 13.02 -0.83 -0.44
C PRO A 54 13.04 0.35 -1.41
N VAL A 55 11.91 1.06 -1.53
CA VAL A 55 11.67 2.09 -2.54
C VAL A 55 12.68 3.24 -2.49
N GLU A 56 13.18 3.59 -1.31
CA GLU A 56 14.22 4.61 -1.15
C GLU A 56 15.54 4.19 -1.79
N VAL A 57 15.94 2.92 -1.61
CA VAL A 57 17.18 2.38 -2.22
C VAL A 57 17.04 2.32 -3.74
N LEU A 58 15.88 1.88 -4.26
CA LEU A 58 15.62 1.87 -5.69
C LEU A 58 15.67 3.28 -6.30
N THR A 59 15.06 4.26 -5.61
CA THR A 59 15.10 5.66 -6.03
C THR A 59 16.51 6.22 -5.99
N ALA A 60 17.30 5.93 -4.95
CA ALA A 60 18.70 6.34 -4.85
C ALA A 60 19.59 5.74 -5.96
N ALA A 61 19.25 4.55 -6.46
CA ALA A 61 19.89 3.93 -7.62
C ALA A 61 19.53 4.60 -8.97
N GLY A 62 18.64 5.60 -8.97
CA GLY A 62 18.13 6.24 -10.17
C GLY A 62 17.09 5.38 -10.92
N ALA A 63 16.62 4.29 -10.32
CA ALA A 63 15.55 3.47 -10.86
C ALA A 63 14.18 4.01 -10.43
N VAL A 64 13.15 3.62 -11.18
CA VAL A 64 11.74 3.88 -10.84
C VAL A 64 11.17 2.65 -10.14
N PRO A 65 10.84 2.74 -8.83
CA PRO A 65 10.14 1.67 -8.14
C PRO A 65 8.73 1.53 -8.73
N PHE A 66 8.39 0.33 -9.15
CA PHE A 66 7.04 0.02 -9.66
C PHE A 66 6.44 -1.13 -8.87
N ARG A 67 5.35 -0.87 -8.14
CA ARG A 67 4.69 -1.94 -7.39
C ARG A 67 3.86 -2.82 -8.32
N LEU A 68 4.10 -4.12 -8.30
CA LEU A 68 3.25 -5.05 -9.02
C LEU A 68 1.92 -5.21 -8.28
N LYS A 69 0.85 -5.22 -9.05
CA LYS A 69 -0.52 -5.49 -8.58
C LYS A 69 -1.18 -6.57 -9.41
N GLY A 70 -2.20 -7.20 -8.86
CA GLY A 70 -3.03 -8.15 -9.58
C GLY A 70 -4.15 -7.48 -10.38
N ASN A 71 -4.98 -8.33 -10.98
CA ASN A 71 -6.24 -7.96 -11.59
C ASN A 71 -7.34 -8.92 -11.12
N VAL A 72 -8.20 -8.46 -10.22
CA VAL A 72 -9.29 -9.25 -9.63
C VAL A 72 -10.38 -9.63 -10.65
N ASP A 73 -10.43 -8.94 -11.80
CA ASP A 73 -11.39 -9.19 -12.87
C ASP A 73 -10.91 -10.26 -13.85
N GLU A 74 -9.65 -10.71 -13.71
CA GLU A 74 -9.06 -11.73 -14.59
C GLU A 74 -8.79 -13.04 -13.86
N ALA A 75 -9.29 -14.13 -14.41
CA ALA A 75 -8.98 -15.47 -13.91
C ALA A 75 -7.49 -15.81 -14.09
N ILE A 76 -6.93 -16.51 -13.12
CA ILE A 76 -5.61 -17.12 -13.23
C ILE A 76 -5.71 -18.26 -14.23
N THR A 77 -4.87 -18.25 -15.27
CA THR A 77 -4.95 -19.25 -16.37
C THR A 77 -3.61 -19.89 -16.68
N LYS A 78 -2.53 -19.10 -16.71
CA LYS A 78 -1.16 -19.61 -16.95
C LYS A 78 -0.43 -19.88 -15.64
N GLY A 79 -0.68 -19.05 -14.61
CA GLY A 79 -0.01 -19.15 -13.30
C GLY A 79 -0.22 -20.50 -12.62
N ASP A 80 -1.40 -21.11 -12.77
CA ASP A 80 -1.75 -22.40 -12.17
C ASP A 80 -0.96 -23.59 -12.77
N ALA A 81 -0.24 -23.39 -13.89
CA ALA A 81 0.70 -24.39 -14.41
C ALA A 81 2.03 -24.41 -13.64
N TYR A 82 2.30 -23.41 -12.81
CA TYR A 82 3.58 -23.20 -12.10
C TYR A 82 3.44 -23.17 -10.59
N MET A 83 2.24 -22.96 -10.08
CA MET A 83 1.97 -22.82 -8.65
C MET A 83 0.67 -23.57 -8.29
N GLU A 84 0.72 -24.33 -7.21
CA GLU A 84 -0.44 -25.00 -6.66
C GLU A 84 -1.50 -24.00 -6.17
N THR A 85 -2.76 -24.43 -6.20
CA THR A 85 -3.90 -23.56 -5.83
C THR A 85 -3.92 -23.11 -4.37
N ILE A 86 -3.16 -23.77 -3.50
CA ILE A 86 -2.98 -23.39 -2.10
C ILE A 86 -2.01 -22.20 -1.91
N VAL A 87 -1.27 -21.81 -2.96
CA VAL A 87 -0.45 -20.59 -2.91
C VAL A 87 -1.39 -19.38 -2.93
N CYS A 88 -1.03 -18.35 -2.16
CA CYS A 88 -1.78 -17.09 -2.07
C CYS A 88 -2.31 -16.61 -3.44
N PRO A 89 -3.63 -16.43 -3.62
CA PRO A 89 -4.21 -16.12 -4.93
C PRO A 89 -3.76 -14.75 -5.47
N PHE A 90 -3.41 -13.79 -4.61
CA PHE A 90 -2.78 -12.54 -5.04
C PHE A 90 -1.43 -12.82 -5.73
N VAL A 91 -0.56 -13.61 -5.10
CA VAL A 91 0.78 -13.95 -5.65
C VAL A 91 0.64 -14.66 -7.00
N ARG A 92 -0.27 -15.65 -7.09
CA ARG A 92 -0.56 -16.37 -8.33
C ARG A 92 -1.11 -15.46 -9.44
N ASN A 93 -2.01 -14.54 -9.11
CA ASN A 93 -2.61 -13.61 -10.08
C ASN A 93 -1.59 -12.59 -10.59
N VAL A 94 -0.74 -12.04 -9.73
CA VAL A 94 0.34 -11.13 -10.14
C VAL A 94 1.36 -11.85 -11.03
N PHE A 95 1.72 -13.10 -10.69
CA PHE A 95 2.59 -13.91 -11.52
C PHE A 95 1.95 -14.23 -12.88
N ASP A 96 0.68 -14.64 -12.89
CA ASP A 96 -0.10 -14.90 -14.12
C ASP A 96 -0.12 -13.66 -15.04
N SER A 97 -0.36 -12.48 -14.48
CA SER A 97 -0.29 -11.21 -15.19
C SER A 97 1.10 -10.93 -15.76
N SER A 98 2.15 -11.27 -15.02
CA SER A 98 3.54 -11.08 -15.44
C SER A 98 3.92 -11.98 -16.62
N ILE A 99 3.57 -13.28 -16.57
CA ILE A 99 3.86 -14.21 -17.69
C ILE A 99 2.95 -14.00 -18.91
N LYS A 100 1.83 -13.28 -18.73
CA LYS A 100 0.99 -12.77 -19.84
C LYS A 100 1.57 -11.51 -20.49
N GLY A 101 2.68 -10.98 -19.96
CA GLY A 101 3.38 -9.82 -20.51
C GLY A 101 2.85 -8.45 -20.07
N LYS A 102 1.96 -8.39 -19.07
CA LYS A 102 1.41 -7.11 -18.59
C LYS A 102 2.47 -6.18 -18.00
N PHE A 103 3.58 -6.73 -17.52
CA PHE A 103 4.70 -5.99 -16.94
C PHE A 103 5.98 -6.12 -17.80
N SER A 104 5.83 -6.21 -19.11
CA SER A 104 6.96 -6.33 -20.06
C SER A 104 7.91 -5.12 -20.07
N PHE A 105 7.49 -4.00 -19.50
CA PHE A 105 8.31 -2.80 -19.32
C PHE A 105 9.34 -2.93 -18.17
N LEU A 106 9.21 -3.92 -17.29
CA LEU A 106 10.16 -4.10 -16.19
C LEU A 106 11.57 -4.44 -16.70
N ASP A 107 12.57 -3.78 -16.13
CA ASP A 107 13.98 -4.13 -16.30
C ASP A 107 14.43 -5.17 -15.29
N GLY A 108 13.86 -5.12 -14.10
CA GLY A 108 14.21 -6.00 -13.00
C GLY A 108 13.15 -6.05 -11.92
N MET A 109 13.46 -6.83 -10.88
CA MET A 109 12.58 -6.99 -9.73
C MET A 109 13.39 -7.13 -8.44
N VAL A 110 12.89 -6.52 -7.36
CA VAL A 110 13.30 -6.81 -5.99
C VAL A 110 12.12 -7.46 -5.28
N LEU A 111 12.30 -8.69 -4.85
CA LEU A 111 11.29 -9.46 -4.14
C LEU A 111 11.67 -9.59 -2.67
N PRO A 112 11.01 -8.86 -1.74
CA PRO A 112 11.29 -9.01 -0.32
C PRO A 112 10.60 -10.26 0.25
N HIS A 113 11.29 -10.96 1.14
CA HIS A 113 10.73 -12.04 1.96
C HIS A 113 9.71 -11.46 2.93
N GLN A 114 8.43 -11.49 2.56
CA GLN A 114 7.34 -11.09 3.44
C GLN A 114 6.62 -12.30 4.05
N CYS A 115 6.51 -13.40 3.30
CA CYS A 115 5.81 -14.61 3.71
C CYS A 115 6.27 -15.79 2.85
N ASP A 116 5.93 -17.01 3.26
CA ASP A 116 6.28 -18.23 2.56
C ASP A 116 5.81 -18.26 1.09
N SER A 117 4.64 -17.71 0.78
CA SER A 117 4.17 -17.65 -0.61
C SER A 117 5.10 -16.85 -1.52
N LEU A 118 5.67 -15.73 -1.04
CA LEU A 118 6.63 -14.95 -1.80
C LEU A 118 8.02 -15.58 -1.80
N ASP A 119 8.45 -16.15 -0.68
CA ASP A 119 9.75 -16.84 -0.57
C ASP A 119 9.82 -18.03 -1.54
N ARG A 120 8.89 -18.97 -1.41
CA ARG A 120 8.87 -20.20 -2.22
C ARG A 120 8.66 -19.95 -3.70
N THR A 121 7.94 -18.91 -4.05
CA THR A 121 7.71 -18.58 -5.47
C THR A 121 8.80 -17.70 -6.08
N SER A 122 9.75 -17.19 -5.29
CA SER A 122 10.81 -16.30 -5.78
C SER A 122 11.65 -16.91 -6.91
N ASP A 123 11.99 -18.20 -6.79
CA ASP A 123 12.72 -18.94 -7.82
C ASP A 123 11.87 -19.10 -9.09
N VAL A 124 10.57 -19.37 -8.94
CA VAL A 124 9.64 -19.44 -10.08
C VAL A 124 9.60 -18.10 -10.82
N TRP A 125 9.52 -17.00 -10.10
CA TRP A 125 9.55 -15.67 -10.68
C TRP A 125 10.85 -15.40 -11.42
N ARG A 126 11.99 -15.67 -10.81
CA ARG A 126 13.32 -15.49 -11.41
C ARG A 126 13.48 -16.31 -12.69
N ASP A 127 13.08 -17.58 -12.63
CA ASP A 127 13.34 -18.53 -13.72
C ASP A 127 12.43 -18.32 -14.93
N TYR A 128 11.21 -17.85 -14.72
CA TYR A 128 10.23 -17.69 -15.81
C TYR A 128 10.14 -16.28 -16.38
N LEU A 129 10.34 -15.22 -15.57
CA LEU A 129 10.27 -13.85 -16.10
C LEU A 129 11.51 -13.43 -16.87
N LYS A 130 12.67 -14.08 -16.63
CA LYS A 130 13.94 -13.81 -17.33
C LYS A 130 14.31 -12.31 -17.34
N LEU A 131 14.04 -11.59 -16.24
CA LEU A 131 14.38 -10.18 -16.09
C LEU A 131 15.91 -9.98 -16.07
N SER A 132 16.37 -8.82 -16.54
CA SER A 132 17.80 -8.49 -16.57
C SER A 132 18.41 -8.33 -15.18
N TYR A 133 17.57 -8.02 -14.19
CA TYR A 133 17.94 -7.92 -12.79
C TYR A 133 16.89 -8.59 -11.90
N PHE A 134 17.33 -9.39 -10.96
CA PHE A 134 16.48 -9.99 -9.93
C PHE A 134 17.23 -10.06 -8.60
N HIS A 135 16.64 -9.53 -7.54
CA HIS A 135 17.22 -9.59 -6.20
C HIS A 135 16.16 -10.06 -5.21
N PHE A 136 16.43 -11.18 -4.55
CA PHE A 136 15.64 -11.64 -3.42
C PHE A 136 16.17 -10.99 -2.14
N LEU A 137 15.38 -10.14 -1.51
CA LEU A 137 15.73 -9.45 -0.25
C LEU A 137 15.20 -10.28 0.93
N ASN A 138 16.08 -11.04 1.56
CA ASN A 138 15.73 -11.96 2.67
C ASN A 138 15.50 -11.21 3.99
N VAL A 139 14.42 -10.45 4.07
CA VAL A 139 14.08 -9.61 5.23
C VAL A 139 13.87 -10.47 6.48
N PRO A 140 14.55 -10.19 7.61
CA PRO A 140 14.30 -10.89 8.87
C PRO A 140 12.92 -10.56 9.43
N HIS A 141 12.33 -11.51 10.15
CA HIS A 141 10.99 -11.38 10.74
C HIS A 141 10.99 -11.12 12.26
N VAL A 142 12.12 -10.69 12.80
CA VAL A 142 12.31 -10.34 14.21
C VAL A 142 12.82 -8.91 14.33
N THR A 143 12.51 -8.23 15.44
CA THR A 143 12.76 -6.78 15.60
C THR A 143 13.91 -6.45 16.57
N ASP A 144 14.71 -7.43 16.94
CA ASP A 144 15.87 -7.26 17.83
C ASP A 144 17.06 -6.52 17.15
N ASP A 145 18.05 -6.13 17.93
CA ASP A 145 19.22 -5.40 17.42
C ASP A 145 20.05 -6.24 16.43
N PRO A 146 20.30 -7.55 16.64
CA PRO A 146 20.96 -8.38 15.63
C PRO A 146 20.23 -8.39 14.29
N SER A 147 18.89 -8.45 14.27
CA SER A 147 18.11 -8.41 13.05
C SER A 147 18.20 -7.07 12.33
N ILE A 148 18.31 -5.95 13.07
CA ILE A 148 18.55 -4.62 12.48
C ILE A 148 19.92 -4.59 11.79
N GLU A 149 20.98 -5.06 12.44
CA GLU A 149 22.31 -5.11 11.82
C GLU A 149 22.32 -6.03 10.59
N PHE A 150 21.69 -7.20 10.67
CA PHE A 150 21.56 -8.09 9.53
C PHE A 150 20.79 -7.45 8.37
N MET A 151 19.70 -6.73 8.66
CA MET A 151 18.97 -5.97 7.62
C MET A 151 19.84 -4.90 6.95
N LYS A 152 20.73 -4.24 7.70
CA LYS A 152 21.71 -3.28 7.12
C LYS A 152 22.64 -3.99 6.12
N GLU A 153 23.15 -5.16 6.46
CA GLU A 153 24.01 -5.95 5.56
C GLU A 153 23.25 -6.35 4.28
N LEU A 154 21.99 -6.76 4.41
CA LEU A 154 21.13 -7.08 3.26
C LEU A 154 20.89 -5.86 2.38
N LEU A 155 20.66 -4.69 2.94
CA LEU A 155 20.51 -3.44 2.18
C LEU A 155 21.83 -3.02 1.53
N GLN A 156 22.98 -3.25 2.14
CA GLN A 156 24.31 -3.03 1.53
C GLN A 156 24.53 -3.96 0.33
N LEU A 157 24.13 -5.23 0.46
CA LEU A 157 24.20 -6.19 -0.65
C LEU A 157 23.28 -5.77 -1.80
N LEU A 158 22.04 -5.33 -1.49
CA LEU A 158 21.12 -4.81 -2.49
C LEU A 158 21.71 -3.58 -3.19
N ILE A 159 22.28 -2.63 -2.45
CA ILE A 159 22.97 -1.45 -3.00
C ILE A 159 24.05 -1.89 -3.99
N LYS A 160 24.93 -2.78 -3.57
CA LYS A 160 26.02 -3.27 -4.44
C LYS A 160 25.49 -3.85 -5.74
N THR A 161 24.49 -4.73 -5.68
CA THR A 161 23.93 -5.36 -6.90
C THR A 161 23.19 -4.35 -7.78
N LEU A 162 22.54 -3.32 -7.18
CA LEU A 162 21.91 -2.23 -7.94
C LEU A 162 22.94 -1.32 -8.60
N GLU A 163 24.06 -0.98 -7.93
CA GLU A 163 25.16 -0.22 -8.52
C GLU A 163 25.76 -0.96 -9.73
N ASP A 164 26.01 -2.25 -9.57
CA ASP A 164 26.53 -3.09 -10.65
C ASP A 164 25.58 -3.15 -11.86
N TYR A 165 24.28 -3.17 -11.58
CA TYR A 165 23.24 -3.24 -12.62
C TYR A 165 22.94 -1.90 -13.29
N THR A 166 22.83 -0.81 -12.52
CA THR A 166 22.44 0.51 -13.03
C THR A 166 23.65 1.32 -13.52
N GLY A 167 24.84 1.03 -13.05
CA GLY A 167 26.03 1.84 -13.24
C GLY A 167 26.07 3.11 -12.36
N ASN A 168 25.06 3.36 -11.54
CA ASN A 168 24.98 4.52 -10.68
C ASN A 168 25.52 4.21 -9.29
N LYS A 169 26.31 5.12 -8.71
CA LYS A 169 26.76 5.02 -7.33
C LYS A 169 25.69 5.48 -6.34
N ILE A 170 25.49 4.71 -5.28
CA ILE A 170 24.52 4.99 -4.22
C ILE A 170 25.31 5.42 -2.98
N SER A 171 25.45 6.73 -2.80
CA SER A 171 26.10 7.34 -1.63
C SER A 171 25.11 7.56 -0.49
N ASN A 172 25.64 7.85 0.72
CA ASN A 172 24.79 8.29 1.82
C ASN A 172 23.98 9.55 1.47
N ASP A 173 24.51 10.46 0.66
CA ASP A 173 23.79 11.67 0.25
C ASP A 173 22.64 11.36 -0.68
N THR A 174 22.82 10.45 -1.67
CA THR A 174 21.73 10.04 -2.54
C THR A 174 20.65 9.24 -1.79
N LEU A 175 21.04 8.43 -0.79
CA LEU A 175 20.08 7.76 0.10
C LEU A 175 19.29 8.77 0.95
N LYS A 176 19.94 9.77 1.55
CA LYS A 176 19.27 10.84 2.32
C LYS A 176 18.29 11.62 1.46
N GLN A 177 18.67 11.96 0.23
CA GLN A 177 17.77 12.63 -0.72
C GLN A 177 16.55 11.77 -1.05
N ALA A 178 16.74 10.47 -1.33
CA ALA A 178 15.64 9.55 -1.58
C ALA A 178 14.73 9.38 -0.35
N ILE A 179 15.31 9.26 0.85
CA ILE A 179 14.57 9.20 2.12
C ILE A 179 13.69 10.44 2.28
N SER A 180 14.24 11.63 2.10
CA SER A 180 13.51 12.89 2.24
C SER A 180 12.36 13.00 1.23
N LEU A 181 12.57 12.61 -0.04
CA LEU A 181 11.53 12.57 -1.06
C LEU A 181 10.38 11.62 -0.68
N HIS A 182 10.70 10.42 -0.19
CA HIS A 182 9.69 9.45 0.21
C HIS A 182 8.99 9.86 1.53
N ASN A 183 9.68 10.50 2.47
CA ASN A 183 9.06 11.05 3.67
C ASN A 183 8.07 12.19 3.34
N GLU A 184 8.43 13.09 2.43
CA GLU A 184 7.50 14.14 1.94
C GLU A 184 6.28 13.51 1.29
N ASN A 185 6.45 12.47 0.46
CA ASN A 185 5.34 11.74 -0.13
C ASN A 185 4.43 11.10 0.94
N ARG A 186 5.01 10.49 1.98
CA ARG A 186 4.27 9.94 3.11
C ARG A 186 3.50 11.02 3.86
N ARG A 187 4.12 12.17 4.12
CA ARG A 187 3.49 13.31 4.78
C ARG A 187 2.27 13.79 4.01
N LEU A 188 2.39 13.97 2.70
CA LEU A 188 1.29 14.36 1.82
C LEU A 188 0.15 13.33 1.83
N MET A 189 0.47 12.05 1.78
CA MET A 189 -0.53 11.00 1.85
C MET A 189 -1.27 11.01 3.19
N ARG A 190 -0.57 11.19 4.32
CA ARG A 190 -1.21 11.34 5.64
C ARG A 190 -2.12 12.58 5.71
N GLU A 191 -1.73 13.68 5.06
CA GLU A 191 -2.58 14.85 4.92
C GLU A 191 -3.88 14.53 4.17
N LEU A 192 -3.78 13.78 3.05
CA LEU A 192 -4.95 13.33 2.30
C LEU A 192 -5.84 12.40 3.15
N TYR A 193 -5.25 11.45 3.89
CA TYR A 193 -5.98 10.62 4.86
C TYR A 193 -6.72 11.47 5.90
N GLY A 194 -6.10 12.55 6.37
CA GLY A 194 -6.68 13.47 7.33
C GLY A 194 -8.02 14.07 6.89
N LEU A 195 -8.25 14.21 5.59
CA LEU A 195 -9.51 14.70 5.02
C LEU A 195 -10.69 13.74 5.21
N ARG A 196 -10.40 12.47 5.53
CA ARG A 196 -11.41 11.45 5.87
C ARG A 196 -11.88 11.52 7.34
N LYS A 197 -11.22 12.35 8.18
CA LYS A 197 -11.68 12.63 9.56
C LYS A 197 -12.93 13.51 9.60
N ASN A 198 -13.20 14.26 8.54
CA ASN A 198 -14.43 15.06 8.44
C ASN A 198 -15.68 14.17 8.48
N ASN A 199 -16.80 14.74 8.85
CA ASN A 199 -18.10 14.08 8.81
C ASN A 199 -19.09 14.94 7.99
N PRO A 200 -19.49 14.49 6.80
CA PRO A 200 -19.00 13.33 6.06
C PRO A 200 -17.55 13.49 5.60
N PRO A 201 -16.85 12.38 5.26
CA PRO A 201 -15.50 12.44 4.69
C PRO A 201 -15.48 13.25 3.38
N LEU A 202 -14.40 14.03 3.17
CA LEU A 202 -14.26 14.84 1.95
C LEU A 202 -13.81 14.02 0.74
N ILE A 203 -13.18 12.88 0.98
CA ILE A 203 -12.78 11.89 -0.05
C ILE A 203 -13.31 10.53 0.34
N SER A 204 -13.89 9.80 -0.61
CA SER A 204 -14.42 8.45 -0.38
C SER A 204 -13.30 7.42 -0.28
N GLY A 205 -13.61 6.24 0.26
CA GLY A 205 -12.69 5.09 0.30
C GLY A 205 -12.31 4.61 -1.09
N THR A 206 -13.24 4.62 -2.02
CA THR A 206 -13.01 4.24 -3.41
C THR A 206 -12.12 5.24 -4.14
N GLU A 207 -12.34 6.55 -3.99
CA GLU A 207 -11.43 7.57 -4.55
C GLU A 207 -10.03 7.44 -3.95
N MET A 208 -9.94 7.24 -2.64
CA MET A 208 -8.66 7.01 -1.96
C MET A 208 -7.93 5.78 -2.49
N MET A 209 -8.63 4.66 -2.72
CA MET A 209 -8.05 3.46 -3.30
C MET A 209 -7.48 3.71 -4.69
N LYS A 210 -8.19 4.46 -5.55
CA LYS A 210 -7.69 4.86 -6.87
C LYS A 210 -6.40 5.67 -6.76
N VAL A 211 -6.33 6.61 -5.81
CA VAL A 211 -5.11 7.40 -5.56
C VAL A 211 -3.97 6.51 -5.08
N LEU A 212 -4.22 5.66 -4.08
CA LEU A 212 -3.20 4.74 -3.53
C LEU A 212 -2.59 3.84 -4.62
N VAL A 213 -3.42 3.27 -5.49
CA VAL A 213 -2.94 2.45 -6.60
C VAL A 213 -2.18 3.29 -7.62
N ALA A 214 -2.71 4.44 -8.03
CA ALA A 214 -2.10 5.31 -9.03
C ALA A 214 -0.67 5.71 -8.66
N VAL A 215 -0.44 6.11 -7.40
CA VAL A 215 0.86 6.63 -6.95
C VAL A 215 1.95 5.57 -6.82
N MET A 216 1.60 4.27 -6.76
CA MET A 216 2.58 3.19 -6.68
C MET A 216 3.19 2.81 -8.05
N GLY A 217 2.59 3.29 -9.13
CA GLY A 217 3.02 3.00 -10.51
C GLY A 217 3.81 4.13 -11.17
N ILE A 218 4.14 5.19 -10.44
CA ILE A 218 4.80 6.39 -10.96
C ILE A 218 5.96 6.84 -10.06
N PRO A 219 6.93 7.65 -10.56
CA PRO A 219 8.02 8.18 -9.75
C PRO A 219 7.53 8.97 -8.54
N VAL A 220 8.28 8.92 -7.43
CA VAL A 220 7.89 9.53 -6.15
C VAL A 220 7.62 11.04 -6.23
N ASN A 221 8.35 11.78 -7.06
CA ASN A 221 8.11 13.20 -7.30
C ASN A 221 6.77 13.43 -8.03
N GLU A 222 6.48 12.66 -9.08
CA GLU A 222 5.19 12.71 -9.79
C GLU A 222 4.04 12.28 -8.87
N SER A 223 4.28 11.29 -8.01
CA SER A 223 3.35 10.84 -6.97
C SER A 223 3.03 11.98 -6.00
N SER A 224 4.04 12.70 -5.51
CA SER A 224 3.85 13.82 -4.59
C SER A 224 3.06 14.97 -5.24
N GLU A 225 3.32 15.29 -6.50
CA GLU A 225 2.56 16.31 -7.24
C GLU A 225 1.10 15.87 -7.47
N LEU A 226 0.87 14.60 -7.78
CA LEU A 226 -0.49 14.06 -7.91
C LEU A 226 -1.26 14.15 -6.59
N ILE A 227 -0.64 13.75 -5.47
CA ILE A 227 -1.27 13.80 -4.15
C ILE A 227 -1.59 15.26 -3.78
N LYS A 228 -0.68 16.23 -4.02
CA LYS A 228 -0.95 17.66 -3.79
C LYS A 228 -2.15 18.14 -4.58
N ALA A 229 -2.22 17.82 -5.87
CA ALA A 229 -3.37 18.20 -6.73
C ALA A 229 -4.70 17.59 -6.21
N VAL A 230 -4.67 16.33 -5.75
CA VAL A 230 -5.84 15.69 -5.14
C VAL A 230 -6.23 16.38 -3.84
N ILE A 231 -5.27 16.71 -2.97
CA ILE A 231 -5.55 17.42 -1.69
C ILE A 231 -6.21 18.76 -1.96
N GLU A 232 -5.70 19.55 -2.91
CA GLU A 232 -6.28 20.86 -3.28
C GLU A 232 -7.70 20.70 -3.82
N GLU A 233 -7.93 19.76 -4.73
CA GLU A 233 -9.24 19.47 -5.29
C GLU A 233 -10.25 19.05 -4.21
N VAL A 234 -9.84 18.14 -3.31
CA VAL A 234 -10.70 17.61 -2.25
C VAL A 234 -11.01 18.65 -1.20
N LYS A 235 -10.04 19.49 -0.80
CA LYS A 235 -10.26 20.62 0.12
C LYS A 235 -11.22 21.68 -0.41
N ALA A 236 -11.30 21.84 -1.73
CA ALA A 236 -12.22 22.78 -2.36
C ALA A 236 -13.67 22.27 -2.43
N ARG A 237 -13.91 20.98 -2.08
CA ARG A 237 -15.25 20.39 -2.07
C ARG A 237 -16.10 21.00 -0.95
N LYS A 238 -17.37 21.24 -1.25
CA LYS A 238 -18.36 21.50 -0.22
C LYS A 238 -18.69 20.19 0.48
N PRO A 239 -18.67 20.13 1.80
CA PRO A 239 -19.12 18.94 2.54
C PRO A 239 -20.54 18.55 2.08
N ALA A 240 -20.76 17.27 1.82
CA ALA A 240 -22.11 16.75 1.63
C ALA A 240 -22.92 16.88 2.93
N ALA A 241 -24.23 16.78 2.87
CA ALA A 241 -25.04 16.68 4.08
C ALA A 241 -24.67 15.41 4.84
N ASP A 242 -24.52 15.52 6.17
CA ASP A 242 -24.35 14.35 7.02
C ASP A 242 -25.61 13.49 6.93
N ASN A 243 -25.42 12.21 6.67
CA ASN A 243 -26.49 11.22 6.53
C ASN A 243 -26.34 10.05 7.51
N ASP A 244 -25.60 10.25 8.58
CA ASP A 244 -25.42 9.32 9.71
C ASP A 244 -24.92 7.92 9.31
N LYS A 245 -24.14 7.84 8.23
CA LYS A 245 -23.55 6.57 7.78
C LYS A 245 -22.46 6.10 8.75
N LYS A 246 -22.38 4.78 8.92
CA LYS A 246 -21.34 4.16 9.76
C LYS A 246 -19.96 4.35 9.16
N ARG A 247 -18.99 4.60 10.02
CA ARG A 247 -17.58 4.84 9.68
C ARG A 247 -16.80 3.55 9.85
N ILE A 248 -16.27 3.03 8.77
CA ILE A 248 -15.64 1.70 8.71
C ILE A 248 -14.13 1.83 8.51
N MET A 249 -13.36 0.98 9.19
CA MET A 249 -11.95 0.71 8.91
C MET A 249 -11.81 -0.62 8.21
N LEU A 250 -11.00 -0.67 7.15
CA LEU A 250 -10.65 -1.88 6.41
C LEU A 250 -9.26 -2.38 6.82
N ILE A 251 -9.17 -3.63 7.27
CA ILE A 251 -7.89 -4.28 7.59
C ILE A 251 -7.66 -5.43 6.61
N GLY A 252 -6.44 -5.59 6.16
CA GLY A 252 -6.03 -6.68 5.26
C GLY A 252 -4.60 -6.50 4.77
N ASP A 253 -4.21 -7.24 3.73
CA ASP A 253 -2.87 -7.11 3.18
C ASP A 253 -2.87 -6.51 1.77
N GLN A 254 -2.88 -7.31 0.74
CA GLN A 254 -2.67 -6.90 -0.66
C GLN A 254 -3.99 -6.50 -1.34
N ILE A 255 -4.73 -5.58 -0.74
CA ILE A 255 -5.98 -5.05 -1.30
C ILE A 255 -5.62 -3.88 -2.22
N ASP A 256 -5.66 -4.10 -3.54
CA ASP A 256 -5.22 -3.18 -4.58
C ASP A 256 -6.29 -2.92 -5.67
N SER A 257 -7.55 -3.20 -5.33
CA SER A 257 -8.71 -2.99 -6.20
C SER A 257 -9.82 -2.22 -5.47
N VAL A 258 -10.59 -1.45 -6.23
CA VAL A 258 -11.77 -0.75 -5.70
C VAL A 258 -12.93 -1.69 -5.33
N SER A 259 -12.88 -2.95 -5.70
CA SER A 259 -14.00 -3.89 -5.54
C SER A 259 -14.53 -3.97 -4.11
N ILE A 260 -13.65 -4.10 -3.12
CA ILE A 260 -14.07 -4.18 -1.71
C ILE A 260 -14.46 -2.79 -1.16
N THR A 261 -13.80 -1.72 -1.59
CA THR A 261 -14.16 -0.35 -1.16
C THR A 261 -15.51 0.05 -1.71
N ASP A 262 -15.81 -0.29 -2.97
CA ASP A 262 -17.13 -0.09 -3.58
C ASP A 262 -18.21 -0.93 -2.90
N ALA A 263 -17.90 -2.16 -2.50
CA ALA A 263 -18.84 -3.00 -1.77
C ALA A 263 -19.19 -2.39 -0.39
N ILE A 264 -18.21 -1.85 0.34
CA ILE A 264 -18.41 -1.21 1.64
C ILE A 264 -19.23 0.09 1.49
N GLU A 265 -18.84 0.96 0.58
CA GLU A 265 -19.51 2.26 0.39
C GLU A 265 -20.87 2.10 -0.29
N GLY A 266 -21.00 1.12 -1.21
CA GLY A 266 -22.27 0.74 -1.84
C GLY A 266 -23.25 0.06 -0.90
N ALA A 267 -22.80 -0.48 0.24
CA ALA A 267 -23.66 -0.96 1.33
C ALA A 267 -24.13 0.19 2.26
N GLY A 268 -23.69 1.43 2.03
CA GLY A 268 -24.17 2.59 2.77
C GLY A 268 -23.24 3.04 3.92
N ALA A 269 -21.99 2.65 3.95
CA ALA A 269 -21.01 3.11 4.93
C ALA A 269 -20.08 4.20 4.38
N TYR A 270 -19.28 4.82 5.25
CA TYR A 270 -18.08 5.57 4.92
C TYR A 270 -16.85 4.71 5.23
N LEU A 271 -16.02 4.41 4.24
CA LEU A 271 -14.72 3.82 4.48
C LEU A 271 -13.73 4.93 4.83
N VAL A 272 -13.40 5.09 6.11
CA VAL A 272 -12.65 6.26 6.60
C VAL A 272 -11.19 5.99 6.90
N MET A 273 -10.80 4.75 7.12
CA MET A 273 -9.41 4.36 7.42
C MET A 273 -9.14 2.96 6.91
N ASP A 274 -7.89 2.62 6.79
CA ASP A 274 -7.43 1.29 6.43
C ASP A 274 -6.16 0.91 7.18
N ASP A 275 -5.89 -0.39 7.24
CA ASP A 275 -4.61 -0.98 7.64
C ASP A 275 -4.21 -2.04 6.60
N ILE A 276 -3.93 -1.58 5.37
CA ILE A 276 -3.58 -2.41 4.22
C ILE A 276 -2.18 -2.12 3.72
N SER A 277 -1.62 -3.08 2.98
CA SER A 277 -0.22 -3.05 2.53
C SER A 277 0.10 -1.89 1.57
N ILE A 278 -0.88 -1.42 0.79
CA ILE A 278 -0.72 -0.29 -0.13
C ILE A 278 -1.19 1.04 0.49
N GLY A 279 -1.84 0.99 1.64
CA GLY A 279 -2.42 2.12 2.35
C GLY A 279 -1.57 2.56 3.54
N SER A 280 -2.19 2.63 4.70
CA SER A 280 -1.56 3.19 5.89
C SER A 280 -0.22 2.55 6.26
N LYS A 281 -0.02 1.24 6.00
CA LYS A 281 1.26 0.57 6.25
C LYS A 281 2.43 1.23 5.50
N MET A 282 2.22 1.69 4.28
CA MET A 282 3.27 2.37 3.50
C MET A 282 3.56 3.79 4.00
N TYR A 283 2.54 4.50 4.50
CA TYR A 283 2.60 5.96 4.64
C TYR A 283 2.65 6.49 6.07
N TRP A 284 2.36 5.65 7.10
CA TRP A 284 2.24 6.15 8.47
C TRP A 284 3.57 6.37 9.19
N GLN A 285 4.63 5.69 8.77
CA GLN A 285 5.92 5.73 9.43
C GLN A 285 7.00 6.29 8.52
N ASP A 286 7.65 7.37 8.96
CA ASP A 286 8.78 7.96 8.27
C ASP A 286 10.09 7.23 8.58
N VAL A 287 11.05 7.29 7.65
CA VAL A 287 12.45 7.00 7.91
C VAL A 287 13.03 8.16 8.72
N ASP A 288 13.79 7.87 9.75
CA ASP A 288 14.44 8.88 10.58
C ASP A 288 15.58 9.55 9.78
N GLU A 289 15.45 10.85 9.48
CA GLU A 289 16.41 11.58 8.67
C GLU A 289 17.66 12.01 9.45
N ASP A 290 17.63 11.96 10.79
CA ASP A 290 18.74 12.32 11.66
C ASP A 290 19.74 11.17 11.88
N LYS A 291 19.34 9.93 11.55
CA LYS A 291 20.16 8.73 11.69
C LYS A 291 21.00 8.44 10.44
N GLU A 292 21.95 7.53 10.61
CA GLU A 292 22.65 6.90 9.49
C GLU A 292 21.62 6.24 8.56
N PRO A 293 21.66 6.46 7.22
CA PRO A 293 20.58 6.08 6.31
C PRO A 293 20.21 4.60 6.35
N LEU A 294 21.19 3.68 6.36
CA LEU A 294 20.89 2.25 6.36
C LEU A 294 20.32 1.78 7.69
N LEU A 295 20.78 2.33 8.80
CA LEU A 295 20.19 2.07 10.12
C LEU A 295 18.74 2.55 10.15
N ALA A 296 18.48 3.77 9.70
CA ALA A 296 17.15 4.36 9.69
C ALA A 296 16.16 3.57 8.81
N LEU A 297 16.62 3.11 7.64
CA LEU A 297 15.85 2.25 6.75
C LEU A 297 15.56 0.89 7.40
N SER A 298 16.58 0.25 7.99
CA SER A 298 16.41 -1.04 8.67
C SER A 298 15.42 -0.96 9.83
N GLU A 299 15.52 0.06 10.67
CA GLU A 299 14.55 0.30 11.75
C GLU A 299 13.14 0.57 11.23
N ARG A 300 13.00 1.32 10.12
CA ARG A 300 11.69 1.55 9.53
C ARG A 300 11.06 0.26 9.05
N TYR A 301 11.80 -0.55 8.29
CA TYR A 301 11.25 -1.77 7.71
C TYR A 301 10.97 -2.86 8.75
N LEU A 302 11.77 -2.98 9.81
CA LEU A 302 11.59 -4.03 10.81
C LEU A 302 10.79 -3.59 12.05
N ARG A 303 11.00 -2.38 12.56
CA ARG A 303 10.40 -1.95 13.84
C ARG A 303 9.17 -1.08 13.68
N LYS A 304 9.20 -0.17 12.69
CA LYS A 304 8.12 0.81 12.54
C LYS A 304 6.98 0.28 11.66
N LEU A 305 7.31 -0.47 10.61
CA LEU A 305 6.31 -1.10 9.74
C LEU A 305 5.65 -2.27 10.46
N LYS A 306 4.32 -2.22 10.62
CA LYS A 306 3.55 -3.24 11.32
C LYS A 306 2.91 -4.21 10.32
N ILE A 307 3.53 -5.36 10.13
CA ILE A 307 3.02 -6.44 9.27
C ILE A 307 2.89 -7.73 10.06
N PRO A 308 1.96 -8.63 9.70
CA PRO A 308 1.70 -9.86 10.45
C PRO A 308 2.89 -10.80 10.58
N THR A 309 3.79 -10.80 9.61
CA THR A 309 4.97 -11.69 9.60
C THR A 309 6.08 -11.23 10.52
N THR A 310 6.05 -9.99 11.03
CA THR A 310 7.09 -9.49 11.93
C THR A 310 6.75 -9.85 13.37
N PHE A 311 7.55 -10.72 13.95
CA PHE A 311 7.44 -11.10 15.36
C PHE A 311 7.95 -9.96 16.25
N VAL A 312 7.14 -9.60 17.24
CA VAL A 312 7.47 -8.58 18.23
C VAL A 312 7.34 -9.21 19.61
N ASP A 313 8.45 -9.28 20.35
CA ASP A 313 8.50 -9.65 21.76
C ASP A 313 8.96 -8.44 22.57
N THR A 314 8.12 -7.99 23.50
CA THR A 314 8.44 -6.88 24.40
C THR A 314 9.15 -7.36 25.67
N GLY A 315 9.31 -8.67 25.86
CA GLY A 315 9.72 -9.28 27.12
C GLY A 315 8.66 -9.18 28.23
N GLY A 316 7.47 -8.70 27.90
CA GLY A 316 6.36 -8.49 28.83
C GLY A 316 5.22 -9.50 28.65
N THR A 317 4.02 -9.06 28.99
CA THR A 317 2.80 -9.88 28.91
C THR A 317 2.32 -10.05 27.46
N TYR A 318 1.43 -11.03 27.24
CA TYR A 318 0.77 -11.24 25.96
C TYR A 318 0.02 -9.97 25.49
N GLU A 319 -0.64 -9.27 26.43
CA GLU A 319 -1.36 -8.03 26.12
C GLU A 319 -0.40 -6.91 25.66
N GLU A 320 0.76 -6.77 26.30
CA GLU A 320 1.80 -5.82 25.88
C GLU A 320 2.32 -6.14 24.48
N ASN A 321 2.52 -7.42 24.17
CA ASN A 321 2.90 -7.86 22.82
C ASN A 321 1.82 -7.56 21.79
N LEU A 322 0.54 -7.80 22.09
CA LEU A 322 -0.58 -7.42 21.22
C LEU A 322 -0.64 -5.90 21.00
N ASN A 323 -0.44 -5.11 22.06
CA ASN A 323 -0.42 -3.66 21.95
C ASN A 323 0.76 -3.14 21.12
N ALA A 324 1.94 -3.72 21.23
CA ALA A 324 3.10 -3.38 20.41
C ALA A 324 2.87 -3.68 18.92
N ARG A 325 2.09 -4.72 18.61
CA ARG A 325 1.77 -5.14 17.24
C ARG A 325 0.58 -4.38 16.66
N PHE A 326 -0.51 -4.23 17.41
CA PHE A 326 -1.81 -3.75 16.93
C PHE A 326 -2.25 -2.41 17.51
N GLY A 327 -1.50 -1.82 18.45
CA GLY A 327 -1.89 -0.58 19.13
C GLY A 327 -2.11 0.61 18.20
N HIS A 328 -1.49 0.62 17.00
CA HIS A 328 -1.76 1.61 15.98
C HIS A 328 -3.19 1.54 15.45
N MET A 329 -3.82 0.35 15.40
CA MET A 329 -5.20 0.20 14.94
C MET A 329 -6.19 0.89 15.89
N ARG A 330 -5.97 0.81 17.22
CA ARG A 330 -6.79 1.55 18.20
C ARG A 330 -6.66 3.06 18.02
N LYS A 331 -5.44 3.56 17.77
CA LYS A 331 -5.24 4.98 17.46
C LYS A 331 -6.02 5.40 16.22
N TYR A 332 -6.04 4.58 15.18
CA TYR A 332 -6.84 4.84 13.97
C TYR A 332 -8.34 4.85 14.25
N ILE A 333 -8.82 3.89 15.06
CA ILE A 333 -10.21 3.82 15.48
C ILE A 333 -10.64 5.11 16.17
N ASP A 334 -9.86 5.60 17.13
CA ASP A 334 -10.13 6.81 17.88
C ASP A 334 -10.07 8.07 17.00
N GLU A 335 -8.99 8.22 16.23
CA GLU A 335 -8.75 9.39 15.41
C GLU A 335 -9.76 9.56 14.27
N PHE A 336 -10.19 8.46 13.66
CA PHE A 336 -11.12 8.45 12.55
C PHE A 336 -12.57 8.15 12.98
N LYS A 337 -12.82 8.02 14.29
CA LYS A 337 -14.16 7.75 14.87
C LYS A 337 -14.82 6.54 14.20
N VAL A 338 -14.10 5.42 14.17
CA VAL A 338 -14.54 4.18 13.53
C VAL A 338 -15.65 3.52 14.36
N ASN A 339 -16.76 3.16 13.72
CA ASN A 339 -17.89 2.46 14.34
C ASN A 339 -17.77 0.93 14.20
N GLY A 340 -17.11 0.45 13.18
CA GLY A 340 -16.91 -0.98 12.93
C GLY A 340 -15.69 -1.24 12.02
N THR A 341 -15.18 -2.44 12.08
CA THR A 341 -14.00 -2.85 11.32
C THR A 341 -14.33 -4.03 10.43
N ILE A 342 -13.86 -3.99 9.18
CA ILE A 342 -13.90 -5.12 8.27
C ILE A 342 -12.49 -5.67 8.15
N LEU A 343 -12.27 -6.91 8.61
CA LEU A 343 -11.04 -7.66 8.47
C LEU A 343 -11.20 -8.58 7.25
N PHE A 344 -10.59 -8.17 6.13
CA PHE A 344 -10.66 -8.88 4.86
C PHE A 344 -9.35 -9.61 4.56
N VAL A 345 -9.41 -10.91 4.40
CA VAL A 345 -8.25 -11.76 4.16
C VAL A 345 -8.48 -12.62 2.91
N TYR A 346 -7.47 -12.72 2.06
CA TYR A 346 -7.52 -13.68 0.97
C TYR A 346 -7.29 -15.10 1.49
N LYS A 347 -8.01 -16.08 0.94
CA LYS A 347 -7.76 -17.50 1.20
C LYS A 347 -6.27 -17.81 1.01
N TYR A 348 -5.73 -18.70 1.81
CA TYR A 348 -4.32 -19.09 1.78
C TYR A 348 -3.33 -17.94 2.05
N CYS A 349 -3.78 -16.87 2.70
CA CYS A 349 -2.89 -15.88 3.27
C CYS A 349 -2.50 -16.30 4.69
N ASP A 350 -1.48 -17.14 4.82
CA ASP A 350 -1.05 -17.70 6.10
C ASP A 350 -0.77 -16.65 7.18
N PRO A 351 -0.01 -15.54 6.91
CA PRO A 351 0.28 -14.55 7.94
C PRO A 351 -0.99 -13.98 8.57
N TYR A 352 -1.97 -13.59 7.75
CA TYR A 352 -3.23 -13.09 8.28
C TYR A 352 -4.11 -14.19 8.85
N GLY A 353 -4.09 -15.39 8.27
CA GLY A 353 -4.83 -16.54 8.79
C GLY A 353 -4.48 -16.84 10.26
N PHE A 354 -3.20 -16.76 10.61
CA PHE A 354 -2.74 -16.91 12.01
C PHE A 354 -3.11 -15.71 12.89
N GLU A 355 -3.18 -14.49 12.33
CA GLU A 355 -3.41 -13.26 13.09
C GLU A 355 -4.88 -12.89 13.27
N VAL A 356 -5.79 -13.40 12.45
CA VAL A 356 -7.24 -13.08 12.50
C VAL A 356 -7.81 -13.17 13.91
N PRO A 357 -7.60 -14.25 14.69
CA PRO A 357 -8.16 -14.35 16.04
C PRO A 357 -7.63 -13.26 16.97
N ALA A 358 -6.33 -12.98 16.91
CA ALA A 358 -5.67 -11.99 17.77
C ALA A 358 -6.10 -10.55 17.41
N ILE A 359 -6.11 -10.20 16.12
CA ILE A 359 -6.55 -8.88 15.64
C ILE A 359 -8.02 -8.65 16.02
N LYS A 360 -8.89 -9.65 15.76
CA LYS A 360 -10.33 -9.56 16.09
C LYS A 360 -10.53 -9.32 17.57
N SER A 361 -9.97 -10.18 18.42
CA SER A 361 -10.10 -10.06 19.88
C SER A 361 -9.57 -8.73 20.40
N TYR A 362 -8.43 -8.24 19.86
CA TYR A 362 -7.81 -6.98 20.27
C TYR A 362 -8.68 -5.77 19.92
N ILE A 363 -9.34 -5.75 18.76
CA ILE A 363 -10.23 -4.66 18.35
C ILE A 363 -11.55 -4.73 19.12
N GLU A 364 -12.15 -5.91 19.24
CA GLU A 364 -13.41 -6.12 19.97
C GLU A 364 -13.29 -5.76 21.46
N SER A 365 -12.11 -5.99 22.08
CA SER A 365 -11.84 -5.56 23.46
C SER A 365 -11.80 -4.02 23.63
N ALA A 366 -11.66 -3.28 22.54
CA ALA A 366 -11.83 -1.82 22.51
C ALA A 366 -13.28 -1.37 22.25
N GLY A 367 -14.25 -2.30 22.22
CA GLY A 367 -15.67 -2.02 22.00
C GLY A 367 -16.06 -1.80 20.54
N VAL A 368 -15.20 -2.11 19.57
CA VAL A 368 -15.46 -1.94 18.14
C VAL A 368 -15.75 -3.30 17.49
N PRO A 369 -16.94 -3.52 16.93
CA PRO A 369 -17.30 -4.76 16.27
C PRO A 369 -16.43 -5.04 15.04
N VAL A 370 -16.13 -6.34 14.79
CA VAL A 370 -15.32 -6.79 13.66
C VAL A 370 -16.08 -7.79 12.79
N LEU A 371 -16.26 -7.44 11.51
CA LEU A 371 -16.69 -8.39 10.49
C LEU A 371 -15.47 -9.03 9.84
N TYR A 372 -15.29 -10.34 10.03
CA TYR A 372 -14.30 -11.11 9.29
C TYR A 372 -14.86 -11.59 7.95
N LEU A 373 -14.16 -11.26 6.87
CA LEU A 373 -14.44 -11.71 5.51
C LEU A 373 -13.21 -12.44 4.95
N GLU A 374 -13.44 -13.59 4.35
CA GLU A 374 -12.44 -14.37 3.63
C GLU A 374 -12.90 -14.64 2.22
N ASP A 375 -12.02 -14.42 1.24
CA ASP A 375 -12.35 -14.66 -0.15
C ASP A 375 -11.12 -14.92 -1.03
N GLU A 376 -11.38 -15.25 -2.30
CA GLU A 376 -10.34 -15.36 -3.32
C GLU A 376 -10.00 -13.98 -3.91
N TYR A 377 -8.91 -13.91 -4.64
CA TYR A 377 -8.55 -12.69 -5.36
C TYR A 377 -9.34 -12.60 -6.67
N SER A 378 -10.65 -12.36 -6.55
CA SER A 378 -11.58 -12.24 -7.69
C SER A 378 -12.82 -11.44 -7.30
N THR A 379 -13.57 -10.98 -8.32
CA THR A 379 -14.85 -10.27 -8.14
C THR A 379 -16.06 -11.21 -8.07
N SER A 380 -15.88 -12.52 -8.18
CA SER A 380 -16.98 -13.50 -8.30
C SER A 380 -17.90 -13.58 -7.08
N SER A 381 -17.43 -13.20 -5.91
CA SER A 381 -18.18 -13.28 -4.64
C SER A 381 -18.63 -11.93 -4.09
N LEU A 382 -18.42 -10.83 -4.81
CA LEU A 382 -18.74 -9.47 -4.35
C LEU A 382 -20.19 -9.31 -3.87
N ALA A 383 -21.16 -9.91 -4.55
CA ALA A 383 -22.56 -9.85 -4.14
C ALA A 383 -22.78 -10.49 -2.76
N ARG A 384 -22.18 -11.65 -2.51
CA ARG A 384 -22.23 -12.33 -1.21
C ARG A 384 -21.55 -11.50 -0.11
N MET A 385 -20.40 -10.90 -0.43
CA MET A 385 -19.69 -10.01 0.53
C MET A 385 -20.53 -8.79 0.87
N LYS A 386 -21.16 -8.15 -0.13
CA LYS A 386 -22.03 -7.00 0.07
C LYS A 386 -23.16 -7.31 1.03
N THR A 387 -23.88 -8.43 0.86
CA THR A 387 -24.95 -8.86 1.78
C THR A 387 -24.43 -9.01 3.24
N ARG A 388 -23.23 -9.58 3.43
CA ARG A 388 -22.63 -9.70 4.77
C ARG A 388 -22.25 -8.35 5.35
N ILE A 389 -21.78 -7.42 4.54
CA ILE A 389 -21.46 -6.05 4.95
C ILE A 389 -22.74 -5.31 5.35
N GLU A 390 -23.83 -5.41 4.55
CA GLU A 390 -25.11 -4.80 4.86
C GLU A 390 -25.66 -5.29 6.22
N ALA A 391 -25.67 -6.62 6.44
CA ALA A 391 -26.08 -7.20 7.73
C ALA A 391 -25.20 -6.74 8.91
N PHE A 392 -23.89 -6.58 8.70
CA PHE A 392 -23.00 -6.04 9.71
C PHE A 392 -23.30 -4.58 10.03
N LEU A 393 -23.58 -3.75 9.03
CA LEU A 393 -23.92 -2.35 9.23
C LEU A 393 -25.23 -2.19 9.99
N GLU A 394 -26.24 -3.03 9.74
CA GLU A 394 -27.48 -3.07 10.51
C GLU A 394 -27.25 -3.48 11.98
N MET A 395 -26.34 -4.41 12.23
CA MET A 395 -26.01 -4.86 13.59
C MET A 395 -25.31 -3.79 14.43
N ILE A 396 -24.51 -2.93 13.83
CA ILE A 396 -23.77 -1.84 14.52
C ILE A 396 -24.51 -0.52 14.48
N ALA A 397 -25.78 -0.53 14.10
CA ALA A 397 -26.64 0.64 13.96
C ALA A 397 -26.91 1.38 15.28
#